data_dda2d698c3c180ce5c2f56edb5725761
#
_entry.id   dda2d698c3c180ce5c2f56edb5725761
#
_cell.length_a   1.000
_cell.length_b   1.000
_cell.length_c   1.000
_cell.angle_alpha   90.00
_cell.angle_beta   90.00
_cell.angle_gamma   90.00
#
_symmetry.space_group_name_H-M   'P 1'
#
loop_
_entity.id
_entity.type
_entity.pdbx_description
1 polymer ?
#
loop_
_entity_poly.entity_id
_entity_poly.type
_entity_poly.pdbx_seq_one_letter_code
_entity_poly.pdbx_strand_id
1 'polypeptide(L)'
;MSGNEGMRAQGSHEHRELRRAELDPDPIRQFLRWFDDAESAGVVLPNAMALATTGADGRPSVRHVLLREADQRGFVFYTNHDSRKGRQLGENPRAALVFLWKALDRQVSVTGDVRRVDDAESDAYFATRPREAQIGAWASAQTSVLRDRHELDERVEEVSARFADAPIPRPPHWGGYRLTPDTVELWQGRPFRLHDRFLYTRDADEGTGWRVERLSP
;
A
#
# COMPACT_ATOMS: atom_id res chain seq x y z
N MET A 1 16.97 -39.25 4.64
CA MET A 1 17.41 -38.36 3.55
C MET A 1 16.16 -38.09 2.70
N SER A 2 15.51 -37.01 2.92
CA SER A 2 14.30 -36.64 2.16
C SER A 2 14.53 -35.22 1.69
N GLY A 3 14.84 -35.07 0.41
CA GLY A 3 15.24 -33.83 -0.23
C GLY A 3 14.05 -32.87 -0.31
N ASN A 4 14.38 -31.65 -0.06
CA ASN A 4 13.52 -30.47 -0.21
C ASN A 4 13.34 -30.15 -1.71
N GLU A 5 12.42 -30.83 -2.39
CA GLU A 5 12.06 -30.67 -3.80
C GLU A 5 10.83 -29.79 -3.99
N GLY A 6 10.69 -28.71 -3.29
CA GLY A 6 9.43 -28.01 -3.23
C GLY A 6 9.45 -26.51 -3.47
N MET A 7 10.28 -25.97 -4.41
CA MET A 7 10.12 -24.57 -4.83
C MET A 7 10.50 -24.36 -6.29
N ARG A 8 9.79 -25.03 -7.18
CA ARG A 8 9.81 -24.71 -8.62
C ARG A 8 8.55 -23.92 -8.97
N ALA A 9 8.61 -22.61 -8.82
CA ALA A 9 7.68 -21.72 -9.52
C ALA A 9 8.32 -21.39 -10.89
N GLN A 10 7.97 -22.14 -11.91
CA GLN A 10 8.25 -21.78 -13.30
C GLN A 10 6.94 -21.37 -13.96
N GLY A 11 6.63 -20.06 -13.92
CA GLY A 11 5.74 -19.45 -14.89
C GLY A 11 6.56 -19.07 -16.11
N SER A 12 6.17 -19.56 -17.29
CA SER A 12 6.76 -19.20 -18.57
C SER A 12 6.24 -17.82 -19.00
N HIS A 13 6.60 -16.77 -18.28
CA HIS A 13 6.48 -15.42 -18.80
C HIS A 13 7.78 -15.06 -19.48
N GLU A 14 7.70 -14.52 -20.70
CA GLU A 14 8.85 -13.91 -21.35
C GLU A 14 9.47 -12.91 -20.39
N HIS A 15 10.63 -13.23 -19.83
CA HIS A 15 11.36 -12.38 -18.89
C HIS A 15 11.88 -11.15 -19.65
N ARG A 16 10.98 -10.19 -19.88
CA ARG A 16 11.33 -8.96 -20.58
C ARG A 16 12.38 -8.20 -19.77
N GLU A 17 13.46 -7.82 -20.43
CA GLU A 17 14.49 -6.98 -19.84
C GLU A 17 13.90 -5.59 -19.53
N LEU A 18 14.19 -5.07 -18.34
CA LEU A 18 13.87 -3.69 -17.98
C LEU A 18 15.06 -2.80 -18.31
N ARG A 19 14.87 -1.83 -19.21
CA ARG A 19 15.92 -0.93 -19.68
C ARG A 19 15.65 0.49 -19.23
N ARG A 20 16.72 1.21 -18.85
CA ARG A 20 16.59 2.62 -18.44
C ARG A 20 15.88 3.48 -19.48
N ALA A 21 16.15 3.27 -20.76
CA ALA A 21 15.53 4.04 -21.86
C ALA A 21 14.02 3.85 -22.00
N GLU A 22 13.46 2.78 -21.40
CA GLU A 22 12.03 2.48 -21.42
C GLU A 22 11.30 3.02 -20.19
N LEU A 23 12.05 3.49 -19.17
CA LEU A 23 11.49 4.02 -17.94
C LEU A 23 10.94 5.43 -18.14
N ASP A 24 9.78 5.69 -17.54
CA ASP A 24 9.29 7.05 -17.40
C ASP A 24 10.23 7.82 -16.46
N PRO A 25 10.61 9.07 -16.76
CA PRO A 25 11.38 9.89 -15.85
C PRO A 25 10.68 10.18 -14.52
N ASP A 26 9.34 10.05 -14.46
CA ASP A 26 8.51 10.18 -13.28
C ASP A 26 8.15 8.79 -12.74
N PRO A 27 8.59 8.43 -11.51
CA PRO A 27 8.32 7.12 -10.92
C PRO A 27 6.84 6.86 -10.65
N ILE A 28 6.03 7.90 -10.44
CA ILE A 28 4.58 7.71 -10.25
C ILE A 28 3.92 7.29 -11.57
N ARG A 29 4.28 7.95 -12.69
CA ARG A 29 3.78 7.53 -14.00
C ARG A 29 4.28 6.13 -14.37
N GLN A 30 5.52 5.81 -14.03
CA GLN A 30 6.05 4.46 -14.24
C GLN A 30 5.31 3.42 -13.40
N PHE A 31 5.00 3.73 -12.14
CA PHE A 31 4.18 2.87 -11.28
C PHE A 31 2.79 2.64 -11.89
N LEU A 32 2.11 3.70 -12.33
CA LEU A 32 0.76 3.60 -12.91
C LEU A 32 0.75 2.73 -14.17
N ARG A 33 1.75 2.85 -15.05
CA ARG A 33 1.90 1.94 -16.22
C ARG A 33 2.02 0.47 -15.79
N TRP A 34 2.81 0.20 -14.76
CA TRP A 34 2.98 -1.16 -14.25
C TRP A 34 1.74 -1.67 -13.52
N PHE A 35 1.00 -0.77 -12.90
CA PHE A 35 -0.27 -1.08 -12.26
C PHE A 35 -1.32 -1.46 -13.32
N ASP A 36 -1.44 -0.70 -14.41
CA ASP A 36 -2.31 -1.01 -15.54
C ASP A 36 -1.94 -2.36 -16.20
N ASP A 37 -0.64 -2.64 -16.33
CA ASP A 37 -0.16 -3.96 -16.79
C ASP A 37 -0.63 -5.07 -15.84
N ALA A 38 -0.59 -4.85 -14.52
CA ALA A 38 -1.01 -5.84 -13.53
C ALA A 38 -2.53 -6.07 -13.58
N GLU A 39 -3.34 -5.03 -13.74
CA GLU A 39 -4.78 -5.15 -13.96
C GLU A 39 -5.09 -5.92 -15.26
N SER A 40 -4.42 -5.56 -16.35
CA SER A 40 -4.58 -6.19 -17.67
C SER A 40 -4.16 -7.67 -17.66
N ALA A 41 -3.17 -8.02 -16.83
CA ALA A 41 -2.74 -9.41 -16.63
C ALA A 41 -3.65 -10.20 -15.66
N GLY A 42 -4.71 -9.60 -15.16
CA GLY A 42 -5.67 -10.24 -14.25
C GLY A 42 -5.10 -10.53 -12.86
N VAL A 43 -4.13 -9.76 -12.39
CA VAL A 43 -3.61 -9.90 -11.02
C VAL A 43 -4.73 -9.65 -10.02
N VAL A 44 -4.97 -10.59 -9.14
CA VAL A 44 -5.99 -10.45 -8.08
C VAL A 44 -5.53 -9.40 -7.07
N LEU A 45 -6.36 -8.38 -6.83
CA LEU A 45 -6.08 -7.25 -5.94
C LEU A 45 -4.71 -6.58 -6.24
N PRO A 46 -4.49 -6.05 -7.45
CA PRO A 46 -3.21 -5.43 -7.82
C PRO A 46 -2.86 -4.22 -6.93
N ASN A 47 -3.86 -3.63 -6.29
CA ASN A 47 -3.75 -2.54 -5.33
C ASN A 47 -3.42 -2.99 -3.88
N ALA A 48 -3.30 -4.30 -3.62
CA ALA A 48 -2.84 -4.77 -2.32
C ALA A 48 -1.34 -4.50 -2.15
N MET A 49 -0.97 -3.90 -1.03
CA MET A 49 0.43 -3.56 -0.73
C MET A 49 0.78 -3.88 0.71
N ALA A 50 2.00 -4.36 0.94
CA ALA A 50 2.56 -4.45 2.28
C ALA A 50 2.95 -3.04 2.74
N LEU A 51 2.48 -2.63 3.91
CA LEU A 51 2.82 -1.37 4.57
C LEU A 51 3.66 -1.65 5.81
N ALA A 52 4.90 -1.20 5.81
CA ALA A 52 5.78 -1.21 6.97
C ALA A 52 5.75 0.14 7.67
N THR A 53 5.61 0.11 9.00
CA THR A 53 5.64 1.29 9.88
C THR A 53 6.43 0.99 11.13
N THR A 54 6.99 2.03 11.75
CA THR A 54 7.83 1.93 12.96
C THR A 54 7.40 3.03 13.91
N GLY A 55 7.19 2.72 15.17
CA GLY A 55 6.95 3.71 16.23
C GLY A 55 8.26 4.29 16.79
N ALA A 56 8.13 5.06 17.88
CA ALA A 56 9.27 5.67 18.58
C ALA A 56 10.25 4.62 19.14
N ASP A 57 9.77 3.39 19.40
CA ASP A 57 10.60 2.27 19.88
C ASP A 57 11.52 1.65 18.82
N GLY A 58 11.44 2.10 17.57
CA GLY A 58 12.23 1.60 16.45
C GLY A 58 11.83 0.21 15.96
N ARG A 59 10.80 -0.44 16.52
CA ARG A 59 10.38 -1.79 16.13
C ARG A 59 9.47 -1.76 14.91
N PRO A 60 9.88 -2.33 13.77
CA PRO A 60 9.05 -2.35 12.58
C PRO A 60 7.86 -3.29 12.74
N SER A 61 6.76 -2.95 12.10
CA SER A 61 5.62 -3.84 11.92
C SER A 61 5.09 -3.74 10.49
N VAL A 62 4.58 -4.86 9.95
CA VAL A 62 4.09 -4.93 8.57
C VAL A 62 2.68 -5.54 8.53
N ARG A 63 1.87 -5.08 7.59
CA ARG A 63 0.52 -5.62 7.26
C ARG A 63 0.18 -5.25 5.83
N HIS A 64 -0.80 -5.94 5.27
CA HIS A 64 -1.36 -5.52 4.00
C HIS A 64 -2.42 -4.43 4.19
N VAL A 65 -2.42 -3.47 3.28
CA VAL A 65 -3.45 -2.45 3.09
C VAL A 65 -3.72 -2.30 1.60
N LEU A 66 -4.77 -1.57 1.24
CA LEU A 66 -5.10 -1.34 -0.17
C LEU A 66 -4.75 0.10 -0.58
N LEU A 67 -4.01 0.23 -1.67
CA LEU A 67 -3.86 1.50 -2.36
C LEU A 67 -5.24 1.96 -2.84
N ARG A 68 -5.55 3.25 -2.68
CA ARG A 68 -6.82 3.85 -3.15
C ARG A 68 -6.60 4.87 -4.22
N GLU A 69 -5.49 5.56 -4.15
CA GLU A 69 -5.09 6.57 -5.13
C GLU A 69 -3.57 6.63 -5.23
N ALA A 70 -3.07 6.85 -6.44
CA ALA A 70 -1.69 7.24 -6.70
C ALA A 70 -1.71 8.40 -7.68
N ASP A 71 -1.18 9.55 -7.27
CA ASP A 71 -1.07 10.75 -8.06
C ASP A 71 0.30 11.42 -7.83
N GLN A 72 0.54 12.57 -8.46
CA GLN A 72 1.80 13.31 -8.35
C GLN A 72 2.18 13.69 -6.90
N ARG A 73 1.23 13.67 -5.98
CA ARG A 73 1.43 13.92 -4.54
C ARG A 73 1.88 12.66 -3.78
N GLY A 74 1.64 11.45 -4.32
CA GLY A 74 2.03 10.18 -3.72
C GLY A 74 0.91 9.13 -3.67
N PHE A 75 1.02 8.22 -2.71
CA PHE A 75 0.22 7.00 -2.57
C PHE A 75 -0.74 7.12 -1.39
N VAL A 76 -2.05 6.93 -1.61
CA VAL A 76 -3.09 7.10 -0.58
C VAL A 76 -3.65 5.75 -0.15
N PHE A 77 -3.77 5.58 1.17
CA PHE A 77 -4.49 4.49 1.80
C PHE A 77 -5.33 5.00 2.98
N TYR A 78 -6.38 4.28 3.34
CA TYR A 78 -7.28 4.66 4.43
C TYR A 78 -7.25 3.61 5.54
N THR A 79 -7.31 4.07 6.79
CA THR A 79 -7.28 3.19 7.96
C THR A 79 -7.83 3.87 9.21
N ASN A 80 -7.94 3.11 10.30
CA ASN A 80 -8.19 3.65 11.63
C ASN A 80 -6.91 4.28 12.19
N HIS A 81 -6.97 5.55 12.59
CA HIS A 81 -5.85 6.33 13.15
C HIS A 81 -5.39 5.81 14.51
N ASP A 82 -6.31 5.20 15.29
CA ASP A 82 -6.01 4.62 16.60
C ASP A 82 -5.49 3.18 16.51
N SER A 83 -5.38 2.62 15.31
CA SER A 83 -4.76 1.32 15.11
C SER A 83 -3.25 1.36 15.37
N ARG A 84 -2.60 0.18 15.55
CA ARG A 84 -1.14 0.11 15.75
C ARG A 84 -0.37 0.92 14.70
N LYS A 85 -0.74 0.77 13.40
CA LYS A 85 -0.08 1.53 12.33
C LYS A 85 -0.36 3.03 12.40
N GLY A 86 -1.59 3.41 12.76
CA GLY A 86 -1.97 4.82 12.91
C GLY A 86 -1.19 5.51 14.03
N ARG A 87 -1.06 4.85 15.21
CA ARG A 87 -0.23 5.35 16.31
C ARG A 87 1.24 5.46 15.92
N GLN A 88 1.80 4.39 15.27
CA GLN A 88 3.19 4.41 14.80
C GLN A 88 3.44 5.55 13.81
N LEU A 89 2.53 5.82 12.88
CA LEU A 89 2.63 6.96 11.94
C LEU A 89 2.48 8.32 12.62
N GLY A 90 1.78 8.38 13.76
CA GLY A 90 1.72 9.59 14.59
C GLY A 90 3.03 9.87 15.31
N GLU A 91 3.75 8.82 15.73
CA GLU A 91 5.04 8.91 16.42
C GLU A 91 6.21 9.07 15.45
N ASN A 92 6.17 8.38 14.33
CA ASN A 92 7.18 8.40 13.27
C ASN A 92 6.47 8.42 11.91
N PRO A 93 6.37 9.58 11.26
CA PRO A 93 5.61 9.77 10.03
C PRO A 93 6.37 9.29 8.79
N ARG A 94 6.99 8.12 8.84
CA ARG A 94 7.69 7.47 7.74
C ARG A 94 7.21 6.04 7.54
N ALA A 95 7.15 5.62 6.28
CA ALA A 95 6.72 4.26 5.94
C ALA A 95 7.42 3.74 4.68
N ALA A 96 7.31 2.42 4.51
CA ALA A 96 7.61 1.75 3.26
C ALA A 96 6.37 0.99 2.76
N LEU A 97 6.16 1.02 1.45
CA LEU A 97 5.15 0.24 0.73
C LEU A 97 5.84 -0.76 -0.19
N VAL A 98 5.25 -1.95 -0.34
CA VAL A 98 5.71 -2.92 -1.33
C VAL A 98 4.50 -3.52 -2.04
N PHE A 99 4.50 -3.41 -3.37
CA PHE A 99 3.60 -4.13 -4.27
C PHE A 99 4.33 -5.34 -4.83
N LEU A 100 3.68 -6.49 -4.89
CA LEU A 100 4.20 -7.70 -5.51
C LEU A 100 3.20 -8.25 -6.51
N TRP A 101 3.51 -8.14 -7.78
CA TRP A 101 2.72 -8.71 -8.89
C TRP A 101 3.41 -9.97 -9.40
N LYS A 102 3.18 -11.06 -8.68
CA LYS A 102 3.87 -12.34 -8.93
C LYS A 102 3.66 -12.87 -10.34
N ALA A 103 2.48 -12.66 -10.92
CA ALA A 103 2.18 -13.07 -12.30
C ALA A 103 3.07 -12.38 -13.35
N LEU A 104 3.61 -11.20 -13.03
CA LEU A 104 4.50 -10.44 -13.90
C LEU A 104 5.97 -10.50 -13.45
N ASP A 105 6.27 -11.21 -12.37
CA ASP A 105 7.57 -11.18 -11.69
C ASP A 105 8.05 -9.74 -11.43
N ARG A 106 7.13 -8.86 -10.99
CA ARG A 106 7.42 -7.45 -10.69
C ARG A 106 7.18 -7.12 -9.24
N GLN A 107 8.03 -6.23 -8.71
CA GLN A 107 7.85 -5.60 -7.41
C GLN A 107 8.09 -4.10 -7.55
N VAL A 108 7.32 -3.32 -6.80
CA VAL A 108 7.57 -1.88 -6.61
C VAL A 108 7.68 -1.62 -5.12
N SER A 109 8.81 -1.05 -4.69
CA SER A 109 9.03 -0.60 -3.32
C SER A 109 9.05 0.92 -3.28
N VAL A 110 8.36 1.50 -2.30
CA VAL A 110 8.28 2.95 -2.13
C VAL A 110 8.61 3.29 -0.68
N THR A 111 9.48 4.26 -0.44
CA THR A 111 9.71 4.82 0.90
C THR A 111 9.45 6.31 0.88
N GLY A 112 9.02 6.87 2.01
CA GLY A 112 8.77 8.30 2.09
C GLY A 112 8.10 8.77 3.36
N ASP A 113 7.82 10.06 3.38
CA ASP A 113 7.08 10.71 4.45
C ASP A 113 5.58 10.48 4.31
N VAL A 114 4.91 10.31 5.46
CA VAL A 114 3.48 10.05 5.52
C VAL A 114 2.77 11.17 6.26
N ARG A 115 1.70 11.69 5.65
CA ARG A 115 0.82 12.69 6.28
C ARG A 115 -0.62 12.24 6.18
N ARG A 116 -1.45 12.69 7.14
CA ARG A 116 -2.90 12.54 6.99
C ARG A 116 -3.37 13.35 5.80
N VAL A 117 -4.29 12.79 5.01
CA VAL A 117 -5.06 13.58 4.03
C VAL A 117 -6.06 14.46 4.80
N ASP A 118 -6.56 15.49 4.17
CA ASP A 118 -7.53 16.37 4.81
C ASP A 118 -8.87 15.66 5.09
N ASP A 119 -9.68 16.28 5.94
CA ASP A 119 -10.97 15.72 6.34
C ASP A 119 -11.94 15.64 5.17
N ALA A 120 -11.94 16.62 4.26
CA ALA A 120 -12.82 16.64 3.10
C ALA A 120 -12.51 15.49 2.15
N GLU A 121 -11.23 15.19 1.87
CA GLU A 121 -10.80 14.05 1.08
C GLU A 121 -11.19 12.72 1.77
N SER A 122 -11.01 12.64 3.10
CA SER A 122 -11.41 11.48 3.89
C SER A 122 -12.92 11.26 3.91
N ASP A 123 -13.72 12.33 4.05
CA ASP A 123 -15.18 12.28 4.06
C ASP A 123 -15.72 11.87 2.70
N ALA A 124 -15.18 12.45 1.62
CA ALA A 124 -15.56 12.12 0.26
C ALA A 124 -15.32 10.62 -0.04
N TYR A 125 -14.15 10.10 0.30
CA TYR A 125 -13.88 8.69 0.11
C TYR A 125 -14.74 7.80 1.04
N PHE A 126 -14.94 8.19 2.30
CA PHE A 126 -15.77 7.42 3.24
C PHE A 126 -17.22 7.25 2.72
N ALA A 127 -17.78 8.29 2.12
CA ALA A 127 -19.14 8.26 1.55
C ALA A 127 -19.28 7.26 0.39
N THR A 128 -18.20 6.95 -0.34
CA THR A 128 -18.24 5.96 -1.45
C THR A 128 -18.18 4.50 -0.98
N ARG A 129 -17.90 4.25 0.30
CA ARG A 129 -17.76 2.89 0.81
C ARG A 129 -19.12 2.20 0.94
N PRO A 130 -19.18 0.87 0.70
CA PRO A 130 -20.38 0.09 1.03
C PRO A 130 -20.79 0.31 2.48
N ARG A 131 -22.11 0.31 2.73
CA ARG A 131 -22.69 0.59 4.07
C ARG A 131 -22.09 -0.31 5.16
N GLU A 132 -21.93 -1.60 4.88
CA GLU A 132 -21.35 -2.57 5.80
C GLU A 132 -19.90 -2.20 6.18
N ALA A 133 -19.15 -1.65 5.22
CA ALA A 133 -17.78 -1.18 5.47
C ALA A 133 -17.75 0.14 6.26
N GLN A 134 -18.78 0.98 6.12
CA GLN A 134 -18.95 2.19 6.95
C GLN A 134 -19.29 1.79 8.39
N ILE A 135 -20.24 0.85 8.59
CA ILE A 135 -20.58 0.29 9.91
C ILE A 135 -19.36 -0.33 10.57
N GLY A 136 -18.62 -1.17 9.82
CA GLY A 136 -17.40 -1.80 10.32
C GLY A 136 -16.33 -0.81 10.78
N ALA A 137 -16.24 0.36 10.16
CA ALA A 137 -15.29 1.41 10.58
C ALA A 137 -15.67 2.02 11.94
N TRP A 138 -16.95 2.10 12.29
CA TRP A 138 -17.43 2.53 13.59
C TRP A 138 -17.30 1.43 14.65
N ALA A 139 -17.67 0.19 14.31
CA ALA A 139 -17.72 -0.93 15.24
C ALA A 139 -16.32 -1.42 15.65
N SER A 140 -15.32 -1.31 14.75
CA SER A 140 -13.99 -1.86 14.97
C SER A 140 -13.05 -0.87 15.63
N ALA A 141 -12.72 -1.09 16.91
CA ALA A 141 -11.55 -0.51 17.55
C ALA A 141 -10.29 -1.26 17.06
N GLN A 142 -9.85 -0.95 15.83
CA GLN A 142 -8.83 -1.73 15.12
C GLN A 142 -7.55 -1.96 15.92
N THR A 143 -7.10 -3.22 16.02
CA THR A 143 -5.94 -3.70 16.79
C THR A 143 -6.11 -3.75 18.32
N SER A 144 -7.27 -3.39 18.87
CA SER A 144 -7.57 -3.68 20.28
C SER A 144 -7.86 -5.17 20.49
N VAL A 145 -7.65 -5.62 21.73
CA VAL A 145 -7.99 -6.99 22.14
C VAL A 145 -9.50 -7.08 22.29
N LEU A 146 -10.09 -8.12 21.74
CA LEU A 146 -11.49 -8.52 21.96
C LEU A 146 -11.54 -9.71 22.91
N ARG A 147 -12.60 -9.83 23.71
CA ARG A 147 -12.87 -11.03 24.49
C ARG A 147 -13.04 -12.25 23.59
N ASP A 148 -13.88 -12.08 22.56
CA ASP A 148 -14.23 -13.08 21.59
C ASP A 148 -14.80 -12.42 20.31
N ARG A 149 -15.22 -13.23 19.36
CA ARG A 149 -15.84 -12.74 18.12
C ARG A 149 -17.19 -12.08 18.36
N HIS A 150 -17.95 -12.55 19.34
CA HIS A 150 -19.30 -12.07 19.61
C HIS A 150 -19.32 -10.60 20.03
N GLU A 151 -18.30 -10.15 20.78
CA GLU A 151 -18.14 -8.73 21.13
C GLU A 151 -18.11 -7.82 19.89
N LEU A 152 -17.48 -8.26 18.80
CA LEU A 152 -17.47 -7.47 17.57
C LEU A 152 -18.84 -7.48 16.88
N ASP A 153 -19.52 -8.63 16.89
CA ASP A 153 -20.82 -8.79 16.27
C ASP A 153 -21.86 -7.92 17.02
N GLU A 154 -21.84 -7.88 18.36
CA GLU A 154 -22.65 -6.98 19.20
C GLU A 154 -22.43 -5.50 18.82
N ARG A 155 -21.17 -5.08 18.65
CA ARG A 155 -20.84 -3.70 18.25
C ARG A 155 -21.35 -3.37 16.84
N VAL A 156 -21.31 -4.32 15.92
CA VAL A 156 -21.84 -4.14 14.56
C VAL A 156 -23.36 -3.96 14.62
N GLU A 157 -24.06 -4.73 15.43
CA GLU A 157 -25.52 -4.60 15.63
C GLU A 157 -25.87 -3.25 16.25
N GLU A 158 -25.16 -2.83 17.31
CA GLU A 158 -25.34 -1.54 17.97
C GLU A 158 -25.17 -0.37 16.99
N VAL A 159 -24.09 -0.38 16.20
CA VAL A 159 -23.81 0.66 15.20
C VAL A 159 -24.85 0.63 14.08
N SER A 160 -25.27 -0.53 13.64
CA SER A 160 -26.31 -0.69 12.63
C SER A 160 -27.64 -0.10 13.11
N ALA A 161 -28.04 -0.38 14.34
CA ALA A 161 -29.24 0.18 14.95
C ALA A 161 -29.14 1.68 15.13
N ARG A 162 -27.98 2.20 15.57
CA ARG A 162 -27.71 3.62 15.75
C ARG A 162 -27.95 4.44 14.50
N PHE A 163 -27.51 3.93 13.36
CA PHE A 163 -27.63 4.66 12.10
C PHE A 163 -28.86 4.25 11.29
N ALA A 164 -29.43 3.06 11.52
CA ALA A 164 -30.60 2.53 10.83
C ALA A 164 -30.62 2.90 9.34
N ASP A 165 -31.56 3.78 8.94
CA ASP A 165 -31.70 4.25 7.56
C ASP A 165 -31.00 5.62 7.31
N ALA A 166 -30.32 6.16 8.32
CA ALA A 166 -29.62 7.44 8.19
C ALA A 166 -28.26 7.30 7.48
N PRO A 167 -27.76 8.37 6.84
CA PRO A 167 -26.40 8.42 6.36
C PRO A 167 -25.40 8.19 7.51
N ILE A 168 -24.35 7.43 7.24
CA ILE A 168 -23.31 7.14 8.22
C ILE A 168 -22.15 8.12 8.03
N PRO A 169 -21.90 9.04 8.98
CA PRO A 169 -20.77 9.95 8.90
C PRO A 169 -19.46 9.18 9.12
N ARG A 170 -18.36 9.72 8.64
CA ARG A 170 -17.03 9.15 8.91
C ARG A 170 -16.72 9.23 10.41
N PRO A 171 -16.24 8.15 11.06
CA PRO A 171 -15.79 8.22 12.43
C PRO A 171 -14.53 9.09 12.57
N PRO A 172 -14.37 9.86 13.66
CA PRO A 172 -13.23 10.78 13.82
C PRO A 172 -11.86 10.08 13.87
N HIS A 173 -11.84 8.81 14.22
CA HIS A 173 -10.65 7.97 14.28
C HIS A 173 -10.32 7.26 12.96
N TRP A 174 -11.01 7.57 11.86
CA TRP A 174 -10.81 6.94 10.57
C TRP A 174 -10.53 7.98 9.48
N GLY A 175 -9.57 7.72 8.61
CA GLY A 175 -9.23 8.62 7.50
C GLY A 175 -8.04 8.13 6.69
N GLY A 176 -7.62 8.96 5.75
CA GLY A 176 -6.54 8.65 4.83
C GLY A 176 -5.16 9.07 5.33
N TYR A 177 -4.19 8.39 4.78
CA TYR A 177 -2.78 8.77 4.80
C TYR A 177 -2.25 8.82 3.39
N ARG A 178 -1.41 9.81 3.10
CA ARG A 178 -0.65 9.94 1.86
C ARG A 178 0.82 9.76 2.16
N LEU A 179 1.46 8.80 1.46
CA LEU A 179 2.91 8.65 1.44
C LEU A 179 3.44 9.45 0.26
N THR A 180 4.23 10.49 0.53
CA THR A 180 4.99 11.23 -0.46
C THR A 180 6.34 10.55 -0.63
N PRO A 181 6.68 10.01 -1.81
CA PRO A 181 7.87 9.19 -1.95
C PRO A 181 9.17 10.00 -1.94
N ASP A 182 10.17 9.50 -1.20
CA ASP A 182 11.58 9.88 -1.31
C ASP A 182 12.30 8.96 -2.29
N THR A 183 11.92 7.66 -2.28
CA THR A 183 12.46 6.69 -3.20
C THR A 183 11.37 5.79 -3.78
N VAL A 184 11.57 5.38 -5.03
CA VAL A 184 10.76 4.32 -5.67
C VAL A 184 11.72 3.35 -6.35
N GLU A 185 11.66 2.08 -5.98
CA GLU A 185 12.43 1.01 -6.62
C GLU A 185 11.52 0.14 -7.47
N LEU A 186 11.91 -0.06 -8.71
CA LEU A 186 11.33 -1.01 -9.64
C LEU A 186 12.20 -2.26 -9.70
N TRP A 187 11.61 -3.42 -9.47
CA TRP A 187 12.27 -4.71 -9.56
C TRP A 187 11.55 -5.60 -10.57
N GLN A 188 12.29 -6.14 -11.53
CA GLN A 188 11.81 -7.10 -12.53
C GLN A 188 12.57 -8.42 -12.37
N GLY A 189 11.83 -9.51 -12.20
CA GLY A 189 12.39 -10.85 -12.13
C GLY A 189 13.11 -11.27 -13.41
N ARG A 190 14.29 -11.88 -13.25
CA ARG A 190 15.09 -12.40 -14.36
C ARG A 190 15.65 -13.77 -13.99
N PRO A 191 15.98 -14.62 -14.97
CA PRO A 191 16.64 -15.91 -14.74
C PRO A 191 17.93 -15.76 -13.95
N PHE A 192 18.31 -16.82 -13.25
CA PHE A 192 19.58 -16.92 -12.50
C PHE A 192 19.74 -15.86 -11.40
N ARG A 193 18.62 -15.25 -10.94
CA ARG A 193 18.58 -14.15 -9.96
C ARG A 193 19.29 -12.87 -10.42
N LEU A 194 19.58 -12.71 -11.71
CA LEU A 194 20.17 -11.51 -12.29
C LEU A 194 19.07 -10.49 -12.62
N HIS A 195 18.36 -10.05 -11.58
CA HIS A 195 17.19 -9.21 -11.68
C HIS A 195 17.51 -7.79 -12.16
N ASP A 196 16.60 -7.17 -12.91
CA ASP A 196 16.73 -5.75 -13.22
C ASP A 196 16.13 -4.93 -12.09
N ARG A 197 16.91 -3.98 -11.58
CA ARG A 197 16.52 -3.09 -10.49
C ARG A 197 16.85 -1.66 -10.84
N PHE A 198 15.89 -0.76 -10.70
CA PHE A 198 16.08 0.68 -10.88
C PHE A 198 15.51 1.42 -9.67
N LEU A 199 16.36 2.27 -9.09
CA LEU A 199 16.02 3.13 -7.98
C LEU A 199 15.85 4.55 -8.48
N TYR A 200 14.68 5.13 -8.24
CA TYR A 200 14.44 6.56 -8.30
C TYR A 200 14.66 7.14 -6.92
N THR A 201 15.49 8.15 -6.83
CA THR A 201 15.71 8.93 -5.61
C THR A 201 15.30 10.36 -5.89
N ARG A 202 14.52 10.98 -4.99
CA ARG A 202 14.14 12.39 -5.12
C ARG A 202 15.39 13.24 -5.12
N ASP A 203 15.52 14.09 -6.13
CA ASP A 203 16.69 14.96 -6.32
C ASP A 203 16.23 16.29 -6.94
N ALA A 204 16.31 17.36 -6.14
CA ALA A 204 15.85 18.68 -6.57
C ALA A 204 16.72 19.30 -7.67
N ASP A 205 17.96 18.83 -7.82
CA ASP A 205 18.91 19.32 -8.83
C ASP A 205 18.68 18.66 -10.21
N GLU A 206 17.93 17.56 -10.26
CA GLU A 206 17.54 16.90 -11.51
C GLU A 206 16.30 17.58 -12.12
N GLY A 207 16.31 17.81 -13.43
CA GLY A 207 15.23 18.50 -14.15
C GLY A 207 13.85 17.84 -14.03
N THR A 208 13.81 16.53 -13.72
CA THR A 208 12.58 15.77 -13.42
C THR A 208 12.25 15.69 -11.94
N GLY A 209 13.12 16.19 -11.07
CA GLY A 209 13.06 16.01 -9.62
C GLY A 209 13.44 14.59 -9.15
N TRP A 210 13.99 13.75 -10.05
CA TRP A 210 14.32 12.36 -9.77
C TRP A 210 15.62 11.92 -10.45
N ARG A 211 16.53 11.37 -9.67
CA ARG A 211 17.71 10.66 -10.16
C ARG A 211 17.36 9.17 -10.27
N VAL A 212 17.75 8.54 -11.39
CA VAL A 212 17.47 7.12 -11.65
C VAL A 212 18.79 6.37 -11.78
N GLU A 213 18.96 5.34 -10.96
CA GLU A 213 20.17 4.51 -10.92
C GLU A 213 19.80 3.03 -11.10
N ARG A 214 20.66 2.26 -11.78
CA ARG A 214 20.55 0.79 -11.83
C ARG A 214 21.24 0.22 -10.60
N LEU A 215 20.53 -0.67 -9.89
CA LEU A 215 21.10 -1.41 -8.76
C LEU A 215 21.58 -2.79 -9.19
N SER A 216 22.57 -3.31 -8.48
CA SER A 216 22.92 -4.72 -8.55
C SER A 216 21.78 -5.58 -7.99
N PRO A 217 21.54 -6.79 -8.57
CA PRO A 217 20.51 -7.70 -8.08
C PRO A 217 20.76 -8.16 -6.64
#